data_2c826dd692ac4ca2afccfb374138e5a1
#
_entry.id   2c826dd692ac4ca2afccfb374138e5a1
#
_cell.length_a   1.000
_cell.length_b   1.000
_cell.length_c   1.000
_cell.angle_alpha   90.00
_cell.angle_beta   90.00
_cell.angle_gamma   90.00
#
_symmetry.space_group_name_H-M   'P 1'
#
loop_
_entity.id
_entity.type
_entity.pdbx_description
1 polymer ?
#
loop_
_entity_poly.entity_id
_entity_poly.type
_entity_poly.pdbx_seq_one_letter_code
_entity_poly.pdbx_strand_id
1 'polypeptide(L)'
;VLPVISYNNSKEMDQWLRNHPNPLAFYVFSKNKSFAEKLLTTYSFGQAAVNDTIMMIAENSLPFGGVGNSGYGSYHGKYGFDTFSREKPVLYRATWLDLPLRYAPYKGKLKALKTLLGINSRLS
;
A
#
# COMPACT_ATOMS: atom_id res chain seq x y z
N VAL A 1 3.39 -28.81 15.20
CA VAL A 1 3.23 -28.28 16.57
C VAL A 1 2.67 -26.87 16.44
N LEU A 2 1.55 -26.58 17.13
CA LEU A 2 0.96 -25.24 17.18
C LEU A 2 1.41 -24.58 18.51
N PRO A 3 2.23 -23.52 18.47
CA PRO A 3 2.54 -22.78 19.69
C PRO A 3 1.31 -21.99 20.16
N VAL A 4 1.01 -22.09 21.44
CA VAL A 4 -0.08 -21.34 22.09
C VAL A 4 0.52 -20.44 23.15
N ILE A 5 0.26 -19.14 23.07
CA ILE A 5 0.77 -18.13 23.99
C ILE A 5 -0.44 -17.41 24.59
N SER A 6 -0.50 -17.40 25.93
CA SER A 6 -1.51 -16.62 26.67
C SER A 6 -0.95 -15.23 27.00
N TYR A 7 -1.83 -14.25 27.11
CA TYR A 7 -1.50 -12.91 27.58
C TYR A 7 -2.54 -12.44 28.60
N ASN A 8 -2.12 -11.64 29.56
CA ASN A 8 -2.97 -11.17 30.66
C ASN A 8 -3.54 -9.76 30.39
N ASN A 9 -2.92 -9.00 29.51
CA ASN A 9 -3.32 -7.64 29.20
C ASN A 9 -2.90 -7.24 27.77
N SER A 10 -3.49 -6.14 27.30
CA SER A 10 -3.24 -5.64 25.93
C SER A 10 -1.80 -5.16 25.68
N LYS A 11 -1.05 -4.75 26.71
CA LYS A 11 0.34 -4.33 26.55
C LYS A 11 1.25 -5.52 26.24
N GLU A 12 1.03 -6.62 26.92
CA GLU A 12 1.77 -7.86 26.70
C GLU A 12 1.51 -8.41 25.29
N MET A 13 0.26 -8.42 24.87
CA MET A 13 -0.12 -8.77 23.49
C MET A 13 0.55 -7.83 22.46
N ASP A 14 0.50 -6.51 22.68
CA ASP A 14 1.10 -5.53 21.78
C ASP A 14 2.61 -5.73 21.65
N GLN A 15 3.30 -5.97 22.77
CA GLN A 15 4.73 -6.24 22.76
C GLN A 15 5.07 -7.50 21.98
N TRP A 16 4.27 -8.56 22.14
CA TRP A 16 4.48 -9.80 21.40
C TRP A 16 4.27 -9.61 19.90
N LEU A 17 3.19 -8.94 19.50
CA LEU A 17 2.88 -8.64 18.09
C LEU A 17 3.96 -7.78 17.43
N ARG A 18 4.50 -6.77 18.13
CA ARG A 18 5.60 -5.94 17.62
C ARG A 18 6.90 -6.70 17.46
N ASN A 19 7.15 -7.70 18.28
CA ASN A 19 8.34 -8.54 18.15
C ASN A 19 8.25 -9.55 16.98
N HIS A 20 7.04 -9.75 16.43
CA HIS A 20 6.79 -10.65 15.31
C HIS A 20 6.07 -9.88 14.16
N PRO A 21 6.73 -8.87 13.57
CA PRO A 21 6.09 -7.98 12.61
C PRO A 21 5.87 -8.65 11.25
N ASN A 22 4.91 -8.12 10.51
CA ASN A 22 4.66 -8.46 9.12
C ASN A 22 4.32 -9.94 8.86
N PRO A 23 3.40 -10.58 9.61
CA PRO A 23 2.97 -11.93 9.28
C PRO A 23 2.33 -11.98 7.89
N LEU A 24 2.42 -13.12 7.21
CA LEU A 24 1.73 -13.34 5.94
C LEU A 24 0.21 -13.30 6.12
N ALA A 25 -0.28 -13.93 7.18
CA ALA A 25 -1.70 -13.96 7.52
C ALA A 25 -1.92 -13.56 9.00
N PHE A 26 -2.91 -12.70 9.21
CA PHE A 26 -3.28 -12.18 10.52
C PHE A 26 -4.75 -12.50 10.79
N TYR A 27 -5.02 -13.42 11.71
CA TYR A 27 -6.37 -13.84 12.05
C TYR A 27 -6.80 -13.24 13.38
N VAL A 28 -7.95 -12.58 13.40
CA VAL A 28 -8.53 -11.98 14.60
C VAL A 28 -9.87 -12.63 14.91
N PHE A 29 -9.98 -13.29 16.04
CA PHE A 29 -11.24 -13.88 16.51
C PHE A 29 -11.79 -13.04 17.66
N SER A 30 -12.83 -12.26 17.41
CA SER A 30 -13.45 -11.38 18.39
C SER A 30 -14.89 -11.03 18.03
N LYS A 31 -15.76 -10.98 19.05
CA LYS A 31 -17.10 -10.39 18.95
C LYS A 31 -17.06 -8.86 19.00
N ASN A 32 -15.97 -8.28 19.50
CA ASN A 32 -15.79 -6.84 19.59
C ASN A 32 -15.17 -6.29 18.29
N LYS A 33 -16.01 -5.67 17.46
CA LYS A 33 -15.60 -5.10 16.17
C LYS A 33 -14.53 -4.02 16.33
N SER A 34 -14.68 -3.10 17.28
CA SER A 34 -13.72 -2.02 17.52
C SER A 34 -12.34 -2.55 17.92
N PHE A 35 -12.31 -3.66 18.68
CA PHE A 35 -11.05 -4.32 19.01
C PHE A 35 -10.39 -4.91 17.76
N ALA A 36 -11.15 -5.61 16.92
CA ALA A 36 -10.63 -6.17 15.68
C ALA A 36 -10.09 -5.07 14.74
N GLU A 37 -10.87 -4.01 14.51
CA GLU A 37 -10.46 -2.87 13.68
C GLU A 37 -9.20 -2.18 14.21
N LYS A 38 -9.09 -2.01 15.53
CA LYS A 38 -7.89 -1.47 16.15
C LYS A 38 -6.66 -2.32 15.84
N LEU A 39 -6.75 -3.62 15.91
CA LEU A 39 -5.64 -4.51 15.56
C LEU A 39 -5.28 -4.41 14.09
N LEU A 40 -6.27 -4.44 13.19
CA LEU A 40 -6.08 -4.35 11.75
C LEU A 40 -5.45 -3.02 11.30
N THR A 41 -5.73 -1.94 12.01
CA THR A 41 -5.16 -0.61 11.70
C THR A 41 -3.81 -0.35 12.37
N THR A 42 -3.49 -1.07 13.45
CA THR A 42 -2.27 -0.86 14.22
C THR A 42 -1.07 -1.65 13.68
N TYR A 43 -1.32 -2.86 13.17
CA TYR A 43 -0.26 -3.76 12.75
C TYR A 43 -0.22 -3.94 11.24
N SER A 44 0.99 -4.17 10.72
CA SER A 44 1.22 -4.48 9.31
C SER A 44 1.20 -6.00 9.11
N PHE A 45 0.56 -6.46 8.05
CA PHE A 45 0.43 -7.88 7.68
C PHE A 45 0.20 -8.00 6.18
N GLY A 46 0.40 -9.17 5.62
CA GLY A 46 0.13 -9.46 4.22
C GLY A 46 -1.38 -9.48 3.92
N GLN A 47 -2.13 -10.21 4.73
CA GLN A 47 -3.59 -10.31 4.62
C GLN A 47 -4.20 -10.65 5.97
N ALA A 48 -5.50 -10.40 6.14
CA ALA A 48 -6.19 -10.68 7.39
C ALA A 48 -7.57 -11.30 7.17
N ALA A 49 -8.04 -12.04 8.19
CA ALA A 49 -9.43 -12.43 8.31
C ALA A 49 -9.93 -12.19 9.74
N VAL A 50 -11.18 -11.77 9.87
CA VAL A 50 -11.86 -11.59 11.16
C VAL A 50 -12.92 -12.67 11.33
N ASN A 51 -12.80 -13.43 12.41
CA ASN A 51 -13.66 -14.57 12.73
C ASN A 51 -13.70 -15.67 11.66
N ASP A 52 -12.63 -15.73 10.87
CA ASP A 52 -12.43 -16.75 9.84
C ASP A 52 -10.92 -17.04 9.71
N THR A 53 -10.58 -18.08 8.97
CA THR A 53 -9.21 -18.40 8.59
C THR A 53 -9.14 -18.46 7.07
N ILE A 54 -8.11 -18.82 6.52
CA ILE A 54 -7.74 -19.21 5.14
C ILE A 54 -8.67 -18.80 3.97
N MET A 55 -9.96 -18.54 4.22
CA MET A 55 -10.98 -18.27 3.20
C MET A 55 -10.69 -17.01 2.36
N MET A 56 -9.91 -16.07 2.88
CA MET A 56 -9.44 -14.92 2.10
C MET A 56 -8.61 -15.33 0.86
N ILE A 57 -8.02 -16.54 0.85
CA ILE A 57 -7.27 -17.06 -0.29
C ILE A 57 -8.22 -17.47 -1.44
N ALA A 58 -9.44 -17.88 -1.11
CA ALA A 58 -10.45 -18.27 -2.10
C ALA A 58 -11.09 -17.07 -2.81
N GLU A 59 -10.95 -15.87 -2.26
CA GLU A 59 -11.52 -14.65 -2.82
C GLU A 59 -10.56 -14.01 -3.84
N ASN A 60 -10.80 -14.28 -5.11
CA ASN A 60 -9.93 -13.81 -6.21
C ASN A 60 -9.89 -12.29 -6.41
N SER A 61 -10.81 -11.55 -5.81
CA SER A 61 -10.81 -10.08 -5.83
C SER A 61 -9.86 -9.46 -4.81
N LEU A 62 -9.40 -10.25 -3.83
CA LEU A 62 -8.45 -9.82 -2.82
C LEU A 62 -7.00 -10.16 -3.25
N PRO A 63 -6.05 -9.23 -3.05
CA PRO A 63 -4.64 -9.53 -3.28
C PRO A 63 -4.14 -10.56 -2.27
N PHE A 64 -3.42 -11.54 -2.73
CA PHE A 64 -2.68 -12.47 -1.88
C PHE A 64 -1.18 -12.18 -1.97
N GLY A 65 -0.58 -11.83 -0.85
CA GLY A 65 0.85 -11.54 -0.79
C GLY A 65 1.29 -11.13 0.60
N GLY A 66 2.58 -11.22 0.83
CA GLY A 66 3.22 -10.80 2.08
C GLY A 66 3.68 -9.36 2.05
N VAL A 67 4.19 -8.88 3.19
CA VAL A 67 4.81 -7.58 3.35
C VAL A 67 6.11 -7.70 4.14
N GLY A 68 7.16 -7.04 3.70
CA GLY A 68 8.48 -7.13 4.35
C GLY A 68 9.00 -8.56 4.40
N ASN A 69 9.21 -9.09 5.61
CA ASN A 69 9.77 -10.44 5.79
C ASN A 69 8.84 -11.59 5.36
N SER A 70 7.54 -11.34 5.21
CA SER A 70 6.57 -12.38 4.82
C SER A 70 6.38 -12.49 3.31
N GLY A 71 6.90 -11.56 2.53
CA GLY A 71 6.82 -11.63 1.07
C GLY A 71 6.96 -10.29 0.39
N TYR A 72 6.92 -10.33 -0.94
CA TYR A 72 7.02 -9.16 -1.80
C TYR A 72 6.04 -9.28 -2.97
N GLY A 73 5.29 -8.21 -3.21
CA GLY A 73 4.24 -8.20 -4.23
C GLY A 73 3.00 -8.99 -3.83
N SER A 74 2.05 -9.07 -4.73
CA SER A 74 0.80 -9.78 -4.53
C SER A 74 0.29 -10.37 -5.85
N TYR A 75 -0.55 -11.39 -5.76
CA TYR A 75 -1.20 -11.99 -6.91
C TYR A 75 -2.69 -12.25 -6.60
N HIS A 76 -3.42 -12.85 -7.44
CA HIS A 76 -4.85 -13.07 -7.64
C HIS A 76 -5.49 -12.03 -8.57
N GLY A 77 -6.30 -12.50 -9.50
CA GLY A 77 -7.05 -11.68 -10.44
C GLY A 77 -6.21 -10.55 -11.08
N LYS A 78 -6.69 -9.34 -10.95
CA LYS A 78 -6.01 -8.15 -11.48
C LYS A 78 -4.61 -7.94 -10.90
N TYR A 79 -4.39 -8.22 -9.63
CA TYR A 79 -3.08 -8.02 -8.98
C TYR A 79 -2.00 -8.92 -9.58
N GLY A 80 -2.36 -10.18 -9.92
CA GLY A 80 -1.45 -11.06 -10.64
C GLY A 80 -1.13 -10.54 -12.03
N PHE A 81 -2.13 -10.08 -12.77
CA PHE A 81 -1.92 -9.46 -14.07
C PHE A 81 -0.99 -8.24 -13.97
N ASP A 82 -1.24 -7.34 -13.04
CA ASP A 82 -0.43 -6.13 -12.84
C ASP A 82 1.02 -6.48 -12.46
N THR A 83 1.21 -7.50 -11.63
CA THR A 83 2.54 -7.95 -11.19
C THR A 83 3.40 -8.46 -12.36
N PHE A 84 2.79 -9.15 -13.33
CA PHE A 84 3.48 -9.67 -14.50
C PHE A 84 3.39 -8.76 -15.74
N SER A 85 2.76 -7.60 -15.59
CA SER A 85 2.60 -6.62 -16.67
C SER A 85 3.41 -5.37 -16.40
N ARG A 86 3.75 -4.66 -17.45
CA ARG A 86 4.40 -3.36 -17.35
C ARG A 86 3.56 -2.31 -18.05
N GLU A 87 3.18 -1.28 -17.36
CA GLU A 87 2.59 -0.10 -17.97
C GLU A 87 3.63 0.61 -18.85
N LYS A 88 3.24 0.92 -20.09
CA LYS A 88 4.07 1.67 -21.03
C LYS A 88 3.44 3.05 -21.24
N PRO A 89 3.91 4.08 -20.55
CA PRO A 89 3.39 5.42 -20.73
C PRO A 89 3.76 5.95 -22.12
N VAL A 90 2.79 6.47 -22.85
CA VAL A 90 2.98 7.10 -24.16
C VAL A 90 2.30 8.46 -24.18
N LEU A 91 3.07 9.50 -24.42
CA LEU A 91 2.57 10.86 -24.56
C LEU A 91 2.42 11.22 -26.05
N TYR A 92 1.19 11.41 -26.49
CA TYR A 92 0.91 11.98 -27.80
C TYR A 92 0.83 13.51 -27.70
N ARG A 93 1.60 14.20 -28.50
CA ARG A 93 1.60 15.66 -28.60
C ARG A 93 1.15 16.08 -29.98
N ALA A 94 0.32 17.13 -30.05
CA ALA A 94 -0.01 17.78 -31.31
C ALA A 94 1.24 18.45 -31.90
N THR A 95 1.49 18.22 -33.18
CA THR A 95 2.68 18.76 -33.87
C THR A 95 2.57 20.25 -34.21
N TRP A 96 1.34 20.77 -34.26
CA TRP A 96 1.04 22.17 -34.57
C TRP A 96 1.14 23.11 -33.35
N LEU A 97 1.13 22.56 -32.11
CA LEU A 97 1.22 23.39 -30.92
C LEU A 97 2.59 23.22 -30.26
N ASP A 98 3.38 24.27 -30.32
CA ASP A 98 4.65 24.34 -29.62
C ASP A 98 4.70 25.56 -28.69
N LEU A 99 5.00 25.29 -27.42
CA LEU A 99 5.06 26.32 -26.39
C LEU A 99 6.51 26.84 -26.26
N PRO A 100 6.79 28.09 -26.60
CA PRO A 100 8.13 28.67 -26.47
C PRO A 100 8.69 28.64 -25.05
N LEU A 101 7.80 28.42 -24.06
CA LEU A 101 8.16 28.30 -22.65
C LEU A 101 9.04 27.07 -22.35
N ARG A 102 9.03 26.06 -23.23
CA ARG A 102 9.78 24.81 -23.10
C ARG A 102 11.26 24.93 -23.47
N TYR A 103 11.63 25.97 -24.17
CA TYR A 103 12.97 26.14 -24.73
C TYR A 103 13.74 27.27 -24.07
N ALA A 104 15.06 27.15 -24.04
CA ALA A 104 15.95 28.24 -23.64
C ALA A 104 15.83 29.44 -24.60
N PRO A 105 16.12 30.65 -24.15
CA PRO A 105 16.51 31.02 -22.77
C PRO A 105 15.32 31.09 -21.82
N TYR A 106 15.55 30.68 -20.57
CA TYR A 106 14.50 30.62 -19.55
C TYR A 106 14.35 31.90 -18.73
N LYS A 107 15.14 32.92 -19.02
CA LYS A 107 15.10 34.21 -18.34
C LYS A 107 13.69 34.84 -18.46
N GLY A 108 13.09 35.16 -17.33
CA GLY A 108 11.71 35.69 -17.25
C GLY A 108 10.58 34.65 -17.34
N LYS A 109 10.87 33.39 -17.71
CA LYS A 109 9.87 32.34 -17.89
C LYS A 109 9.58 31.54 -16.61
N LEU A 110 10.38 31.67 -15.57
CA LEU A 110 10.30 30.86 -14.36
C LEU A 110 8.95 30.99 -13.66
N LYS A 111 8.38 32.19 -13.59
CA LYS A 111 7.08 32.44 -12.95
C LYS A 111 5.96 31.70 -13.70
N ALA A 112 5.94 31.82 -15.03
CA ALA A 112 4.97 31.14 -15.87
C ALA A 112 5.10 29.61 -15.80
N LEU A 113 6.33 29.07 -15.75
CA LEU A 113 6.60 27.64 -15.58
C LEU A 113 6.11 27.14 -14.23
N LYS A 114 6.36 27.85 -13.16
CA LYS A 114 5.85 27.48 -11.82
C LYS A 114 4.33 27.41 -11.80
N THR A 115 3.67 28.38 -12.41
CA THR A 115 2.19 28.40 -12.48
C THR A 115 1.67 27.23 -13.32
N LEU A 116 2.28 26.95 -14.48
CA LEU A 116 1.88 25.85 -15.36
C LEU A 116 2.05 24.47 -14.68
N LEU A 117 3.10 24.30 -13.92
CA LEU A 117 3.43 23.04 -13.23
C LEU A 117 2.71 22.90 -11.89
N GLY A 118 1.88 23.87 -11.47
CA GLY A 118 1.20 23.87 -10.19
C GLY A 118 2.14 23.93 -8.98
N ILE A 119 3.40 24.33 -9.19
CA ILE A 119 4.40 24.45 -8.14
C ILE A 119 4.16 25.78 -7.43
N ASN A 120 3.23 25.77 -6.48
CA ASN A 120 3.06 26.92 -5.59
C ASN A 120 4.32 27.08 -4.71
N SER A 121 4.74 28.34 -4.53
CA SER A 121 5.91 28.78 -3.78
C SER A 121 5.79 28.51 -2.26
N ARG A 122 5.75 27.24 -1.86
CA ARG A 122 5.82 26.83 -0.45
C ARG A 122 7.16 26.18 -0.11
N LEU A 123 8.21 26.58 -0.81
CA LEU A 123 9.58 26.27 -0.42
C LEU A 123 10.37 27.59 -0.44
N SER A 124 10.21 28.37 0.59
CA SER A 124 11.17 29.37 1.04
C SER A 124 11.55 29.03 2.45
#